data_9299a90e0e0688d659280ee459bec0ff
#
_entry.id   9299a90e0e0688d659280ee459bec0ff
#
_cell.length_a   1.000
_cell.length_b   1.000
_cell.length_c   1.000
_cell.angle_alpha   90.00
_cell.angle_beta   90.00
_cell.angle_gamma   90.00
#
_symmetry.space_group_name_H-M   'P 1'
#
loop_
_entity.id
_entity.type
_entity.pdbx_description
1 polymer ?
#
loop_
_entity_poly.entity_id
_entity_poly.type
_entity_poly.pdbx_seq_one_letter_code
_entity_poly.pdbx_strand_id
1 'polypeptide(L)'
;MPAKDPSSKDTIERARDAEVELLKSDVDLVRQSSVILSIVPPKDAGATATRITDALAGLDTTRELYFVDLNAVAPSTVKAIAASVKRSNLPIRFVDGSILGHPPKKTPANAATESSSSDDSSDWYRPSIPISGSDGFGSLPFGKKLVSVLNMKQISPEIGAASGLKMCFASLSKGFTAIATQSFTTAHNLGILDALKDEIGTFYPATLANAEKSVPGMPPKAYRWVREMEEIALTFNEEAGWDTKMFMGAASVYKDIAENEVLGNEKIGKRKRGTTLDDVAKAAAEGLHKKQRPH
;
A
#
# COMPACT_ATOMS: atom_id res chain seq x y z
N MET A 1 16.97 0.00 9.53
CA MET A 1 16.54 1.25 10.18
C MET A 1 15.51 0.90 11.22
N PRO A 2 15.51 1.43 12.42
CA PRO A 2 14.51 1.11 13.42
C PRO A 2 13.12 1.48 12.90
N ALA A 3 12.12 0.72 13.35
CA ALA A 3 10.72 1.05 13.14
C ALA A 3 10.52 2.54 13.42
N LYS A 4 9.69 3.23 12.60
CA LYS A 4 9.40 4.65 12.84
C LYS A 4 9.04 4.79 14.31
N ASP A 5 9.85 5.59 15.02
CA ASP A 5 9.68 5.91 16.42
C ASP A 5 8.19 6.20 16.69
N PRO A 6 7.51 5.42 17.55
CA PRO A 6 6.12 5.68 17.91
C PRO A 6 5.92 7.07 18.54
N SER A 7 7.01 7.72 18.95
CA SER A 7 7.04 9.09 19.45
C SER A 7 7.04 10.16 18.33
N SER A 8 7.02 9.79 17.03
CA SER A 8 6.98 10.81 15.98
C SER A 8 5.70 11.64 16.10
N LYS A 9 5.85 12.96 16.14
CA LYS A 9 4.71 13.91 16.25
C LYS A 9 3.61 13.62 15.24
N ASP A 10 3.98 13.31 13.99
CA ASP A 10 3.03 12.97 12.92
C ASP A 10 2.25 11.66 13.21
N THR A 11 2.81 10.70 13.91
CA THR A 11 2.14 9.44 14.30
C THR A 11 1.15 9.69 15.43
N ILE A 12 1.57 10.43 16.44
CA ILE A 12 0.73 10.81 17.59
C ILE A 12 -0.47 11.63 17.12
N GLU A 13 -0.26 12.62 16.25
CA GLU A 13 -1.33 13.47 15.71
C GLU A 13 -2.35 12.63 14.94
N ARG A 14 -1.89 11.76 14.04
CA ARG A 14 -2.80 10.88 13.26
C ARG A 14 -3.56 9.89 14.15
N ALA A 15 -2.94 9.33 15.17
CA ALA A 15 -3.62 8.42 16.10
C ALA A 15 -4.70 9.16 16.87
N ARG A 16 -4.40 10.35 17.38
CA ARG A 16 -5.36 11.20 18.08
C ARG A 16 -6.54 11.59 17.16
N ASP A 17 -6.26 12.01 15.93
CA ASP A 17 -7.30 12.44 14.98
C ASP A 17 -8.18 11.29 14.51
N ALA A 18 -7.66 10.05 14.58
CA ALA A 18 -8.40 8.82 14.29
C ALA A 18 -8.99 8.14 15.55
N GLU A 19 -8.87 8.78 16.71
CA GLU A 19 -9.31 8.22 18.00
C GLU A 19 -8.72 6.83 18.30
N VAL A 20 -7.44 6.61 17.89
CA VAL A 20 -6.71 5.37 18.08
C VAL A 20 -5.76 5.50 19.27
N GLU A 21 -5.88 4.59 20.21
CA GLU A 21 -4.96 4.50 21.36
C GLU A 21 -3.56 4.05 20.93
N LEU A 22 -2.54 4.74 21.39
CA LEU A 22 -1.14 4.35 21.20
C LEU A 22 -0.66 3.54 22.40
N LEU A 23 -0.32 2.28 22.15
CA LEU A 23 0.25 1.40 23.15
C LEU A 23 1.78 1.59 23.24
N LYS A 24 2.34 1.34 24.43
CA LYS A 24 3.76 1.60 24.73
C LYS A 24 4.70 0.54 24.19
N SER A 25 4.21 -0.69 24.01
CA SER A 25 5.02 -1.83 23.59
C SER A 25 4.23 -2.86 22.78
N ASP A 26 4.96 -3.71 22.04
CA ASP A 26 4.37 -4.86 21.36
C ASP A 26 3.78 -5.88 22.36
N VAL A 27 4.35 -5.97 23.56
CA VAL A 27 3.82 -6.81 24.66
C VAL A 27 2.44 -6.31 25.10
N ASP A 28 2.25 -4.99 25.25
CA ASP A 28 0.95 -4.42 25.58
C ASP A 28 -0.05 -4.66 24.45
N LEU A 29 0.40 -4.54 23.20
CA LEU A 29 -0.42 -4.79 22.02
C LEU A 29 -0.92 -6.23 21.98
N VAL A 30 -0.06 -7.23 22.11
CA VAL A 30 -0.45 -8.65 22.07
C VAL A 30 -1.30 -9.05 23.28
N ARG A 31 -1.07 -8.43 24.46
CA ARG A 31 -1.85 -8.68 25.67
C ARG A 31 -3.30 -8.20 25.54
N GLN A 32 -3.52 -7.07 24.89
CA GLN A 32 -4.82 -6.40 24.83
C GLN A 32 -5.61 -6.72 23.57
N SER A 33 -4.98 -7.29 22.52
CA SER A 33 -5.61 -7.51 21.23
C SER A 33 -5.95 -8.97 20.99
N SER A 34 -7.13 -9.23 20.42
CA SER A 34 -7.49 -10.55 19.85
C SER A 34 -7.17 -10.61 18.35
N VAL A 35 -7.09 -9.46 17.68
CA VAL A 35 -6.76 -9.33 16.25
C VAL A 35 -5.75 -8.20 16.09
N ILE A 36 -4.65 -8.46 15.42
CA ILE A 36 -3.65 -7.46 15.04
C ILE A 36 -3.66 -7.34 13.52
N LEU A 37 -3.87 -6.12 13.02
CA LEU A 37 -3.77 -5.78 11.60
C LEU A 37 -2.38 -5.20 11.34
N SER A 38 -1.52 -5.92 10.65
CA SER A 38 -0.19 -5.45 10.24
C SER A 38 -0.32 -4.57 8.99
N ILE A 39 -0.12 -3.27 9.14
CA ILE A 39 -0.20 -2.28 8.07
C ILE A 39 1.07 -1.43 8.11
N VAL A 40 2.14 -1.96 7.52
CA VAL A 40 3.46 -1.34 7.50
C VAL A 40 4.01 -1.29 6.07
N PRO A 41 5.11 -0.56 5.79
CA PRO A 41 5.78 -0.66 4.50
C PRO A 41 6.21 -2.12 4.21
N PRO A 42 6.19 -2.56 2.94
CA PRO A 42 6.51 -3.96 2.58
C PRO A 42 7.81 -4.49 3.18
N LYS A 43 8.84 -3.65 3.22
CA LYS A 43 10.16 -3.98 3.77
C LYS A 43 10.15 -4.32 5.27
N ASP A 44 9.13 -3.88 5.98
CA ASP A 44 9.01 -4.01 7.45
C ASP A 44 8.04 -5.14 7.84
N ALA A 45 7.36 -5.78 6.85
CA ALA A 45 6.33 -6.80 7.10
C ALA A 45 6.86 -8.00 7.91
N GLY A 46 7.95 -8.63 7.46
CA GLY A 46 8.56 -9.76 8.15
C GLY A 46 9.06 -9.41 9.56
N ALA A 47 9.75 -8.26 9.70
CA ALA A 47 10.23 -7.80 11.00
C ALA A 47 9.09 -7.51 11.98
N THR A 48 7.94 -7.00 11.47
CA THR A 48 6.75 -6.77 12.29
C THR A 48 6.15 -8.08 12.77
N ALA A 49 6.02 -9.08 11.91
CA ALA A 49 5.54 -10.41 12.30
C ALA A 49 6.45 -11.04 13.37
N THR A 50 7.79 -10.95 13.21
CA THR A 50 8.76 -11.44 14.20
C THR A 50 8.58 -10.74 15.55
N ARG A 51 8.49 -9.42 15.59
CA ARG A 51 8.29 -8.66 16.83
C ARG A 51 7.02 -9.08 17.58
N ILE A 52 5.91 -9.29 16.87
CA ILE A 52 4.64 -9.74 17.47
C ILE A 52 4.78 -11.18 17.99
N THR A 53 5.44 -12.05 17.25
CA THR A 53 5.72 -13.43 17.66
C THR A 53 6.58 -13.46 18.93
N ASP A 54 7.65 -12.67 18.96
CA ASP A 54 8.55 -12.56 20.12
C ASP A 54 7.82 -12.00 21.36
N ALA A 55 6.98 -10.97 21.15
CA ALA A 55 6.18 -10.39 22.23
C ALA A 55 5.17 -11.39 22.81
N LEU A 56 4.55 -12.22 21.97
CA LEU A 56 3.63 -13.27 22.44
C LEU A 56 4.36 -14.41 23.13
N ALA A 57 5.54 -14.81 22.65
CA ALA A 57 6.36 -15.84 23.27
C ALA A 57 6.79 -15.50 24.70
N GLY A 58 6.91 -14.23 25.02
CA GLY A 58 7.20 -13.73 26.37
C GLY A 58 6.00 -13.76 27.34
N LEU A 59 4.82 -14.21 26.88
CA LEU A 59 3.59 -14.28 27.68
C LEU A 59 3.17 -15.72 27.92
N ASP A 60 2.82 -16.05 29.15
CA ASP A 60 2.16 -17.33 29.46
C ASP A 60 0.68 -17.22 29.11
N THR A 61 0.34 -17.55 27.85
CA THR A 61 -1.04 -17.46 27.34
C THR A 61 -1.35 -18.55 26.34
N THR A 62 -2.56 -19.11 26.46
CA THR A 62 -3.15 -20.04 25.48
C THR A 62 -4.18 -19.35 24.59
N ARG A 63 -4.39 -18.04 24.79
CA ARG A 63 -5.38 -17.27 24.01
C ARG A 63 -4.94 -17.15 22.56
N GLU A 64 -5.80 -17.52 21.63
CA GLU A 64 -5.58 -17.34 20.20
C GLU A 64 -5.46 -15.84 19.83
N LEU A 65 -4.45 -15.51 19.05
CA LEU A 65 -4.21 -14.20 18.45
C LEU A 65 -4.34 -14.30 16.93
N TYR A 66 -5.21 -13.50 16.33
CA TYR A 66 -5.25 -13.36 14.88
C TYR A 66 -4.25 -12.33 14.43
N PHE A 67 -3.30 -12.74 13.60
CA PHE A 67 -2.37 -11.84 12.94
C PHE A 67 -2.73 -11.74 11.46
N VAL A 68 -3.21 -10.58 11.04
CA VAL A 68 -3.64 -10.30 9.67
C VAL A 68 -2.57 -9.46 8.99
N ASP A 69 -1.84 -10.04 8.05
CA ASP A 69 -0.89 -9.31 7.22
C ASP A 69 -1.65 -8.60 6.09
N LEU A 70 -1.67 -7.27 6.10
CA LEU A 70 -2.32 -6.42 5.11
C LEU A 70 -1.29 -5.65 4.26
N ASN A 71 -0.05 -6.12 4.24
CA ASN A 71 1.05 -5.44 3.58
C ASN A 71 1.06 -5.74 2.07
N ALA A 72 1.72 -4.88 1.30
CA ALA A 72 1.81 -5.05 -0.15
C ALA A 72 3.07 -5.87 -0.51
N VAL A 73 3.04 -7.16 -0.26
CA VAL A 73 4.14 -8.10 -0.47
C VAL A 73 3.77 -9.20 -1.48
N ALA A 74 4.78 -9.86 -2.07
CA ALA A 74 4.58 -10.99 -2.97
C ALA A 74 3.95 -12.20 -2.25
N PRO A 75 3.26 -13.10 -2.98
CA PRO A 75 2.78 -14.36 -2.43
C PRO A 75 3.86 -15.17 -1.72
N SER A 76 5.05 -15.27 -2.29
CA SER A 76 6.18 -15.97 -1.67
C SER A 76 6.63 -15.30 -0.37
N THR A 77 6.66 -13.98 -0.33
CA THR A 77 7.03 -13.21 0.86
C THR A 77 6.02 -13.46 2.00
N VAL A 78 4.71 -13.38 1.75
CA VAL A 78 3.71 -13.63 2.81
C VAL A 78 3.67 -15.08 3.23
N LYS A 79 3.86 -16.04 2.32
CA LYS A 79 4.00 -17.48 2.65
C LYS A 79 5.20 -17.73 3.57
N ALA A 80 6.35 -17.07 3.31
CA ALA A 80 7.53 -17.16 4.17
C ALA A 80 7.27 -16.59 5.58
N ILE A 81 6.56 -15.46 5.68
CA ILE A 81 6.13 -14.87 6.95
C ILE A 81 5.21 -15.85 7.71
N ALA A 82 4.17 -16.36 7.05
CA ALA A 82 3.25 -17.33 7.65
C ALA A 82 3.97 -18.60 8.13
N ALA A 83 4.91 -19.11 7.35
CA ALA A 83 5.72 -20.25 7.73
C ALA A 83 6.61 -19.94 8.96
N SER A 84 7.13 -18.73 9.08
CA SER A 84 7.90 -18.30 10.24
C SER A 84 7.01 -18.23 11.50
N VAL A 85 5.83 -17.64 11.39
CA VAL A 85 4.84 -17.60 12.48
C VAL A 85 4.45 -19.03 12.90
N LYS A 86 4.17 -19.91 11.94
CA LYS A 86 3.82 -21.32 12.23
C LYS A 86 4.93 -22.06 12.98
N ARG A 87 6.20 -21.83 12.62
CA ARG A 87 7.36 -22.46 13.30
C ARG A 87 7.54 -22.04 14.76
N SER A 88 6.98 -20.88 15.17
CA SER A 88 7.04 -20.46 16.56
C SER A 88 6.20 -21.33 17.50
N ASN A 89 5.29 -22.13 16.94
CA ASN A 89 4.36 -22.99 17.67
C ASN A 89 3.50 -22.24 18.73
N LEU A 90 3.29 -20.96 18.50
CA LEU A 90 2.44 -20.10 19.33
C LEU A 90 0.96 -20.13 18.85
N PRO A 91 0.00 -19.79 19.69
CA PRO A 91 -1.41 -19.78 19.33
C PRO A 91 -1.75 -18.57 18.43
N ILE A 92 -1.10 -18.46 17.28
CA ILE A 92 -1.31 -17.42 16.28
C ILE A 92 -2.06 -18.00 15.07
N ARG A 93 -3.20 -17.41 14.75
CA ARG A 93 -3.94 -17.62 13.50
C ARG A 93 -3.46 -16.59 12.48
N PHE A 94 -2.78 -17.03 11.45
CA PHE A 94 -2.26 -16.14 10.40
C PHE A 94 -3.28 -16.00 9.27
N VAL A 95 -3.57 -14.76 8.90
CA VAL A 95 -4.45 -14.41 7.77
C VAL A 95 -3.68 -13.52 6.81
N ASP A 96 -3.61 -13.92 5.54
CA ASP A 96 -3.12 -13.08 4.45
C ASP A 96 -4.24 -12.15 3.99
N GLY A 97 -3.94 -10.89 3.78
CA GLY A 97 -4.90 -9.93 3.29
C GLY A 97 -4.26 -8.77 2.55
N SER A 98 -5.07 -7.95 1.96
CA SER A 98 -4.57 -6.75 1.27
C SER A 98 -5.62 -5.63 1.25
N ILE A 99 -5.15 -4.38 1.24
CA ILE A 99 -6.02 -3.21 1.17
C ILE A 99 -6.07 -2.71 -0.27
N LEU A 100 -7.25 -2.72 -0.90
CA LEU A 100 -7.49 -2.23 -2.25
C LEU A 100 -8.36 -0.97 -2.21
N GLY A 101 -7.86 0.13 -2.76
CA GLY A 101 -8.55 1.42 -2.79
C GLY A 101 -7.89 2.50 -1.96
N HIS A 102 -8.64 3.55 -1.67
CA HIS A 102 -8.18 4.71 -0.89
C HIS A 102 -8.44 4.50 0.61
N PRO A 103 -7.81 5.29 1.50
CA PRO A 103 -8.14 5.29 2.92
C PRO A 103 -9.64 5.56 3.16
N PRO A 104 -10.21 5.02 4.24
CA PRO A 104 -11.58 5.31 4.61
C PRO A 104 -11.84 6.81 4.73
N LYS A 105 -12.99 7.26 4.26
CA LYS A 105 -13.42 8.66 4.40
C LYS A 105 -14.93 8.76 4.48
N LYS A 106 -15.45 9.75 5.20
CA LYS A 106 -16.88 10.04 5.19
C LYS A 106 -17.33 10.43 3.79
N THR A 107 -18.42 9.84 3.34
CA THR A 107 -19.06 10.21 2.08
C THR A 107 -19.89 11.47 2.32
N PRO A 108 -19.76 12.53 1.52
CA PRO A 108 -20.62 13.68 1.63
C PRO A 108 -22.09 13.28 1.45
N ALA A 109 -22.99 13.84 2.23
CA ALA A 109 -24.42 13.52 2.22
C ALA A 109 -25.10 13.61 0.82
N ASN A 110 -24.48 14.35 -0.12
CA ASN A 110 -24.99 14.56 -1.48
C ASN A 110 -24.36 13.62 -2.54
N ALA A 111 -23.53 12.66 -2.16
CA ALA A 111 -22.83 11.76 -3.06
C ALA A 111 -23.34 10.30 -2.95
N ALA A 112 -24.65 10.10 -2.82
CA ALA A 112 -25.25 8.77 -2.94
C ALA A 112 -25.18 8.33 -4.41
N THR A 113 -24.10 7.65 -4.79
CA THR A 113 -23.98 6.95 -6.07
C THR A 113 -24.54 5.54 -5.95
N GLU A 114 -25.28 5.15 -6.96
CA GLU A 114 -26.11 3.95 -7.14
C GLU A 114 -25.38 2.60 -7.11
N SER A 115 -24.51 2.33 -6.15
CA SER A 115 -23.88 1.01 -6.01
C SER A 115 -23.63 0.63 -4.56
N SER A 116 -24.66 0.71 -3.71
CA SER A 116 -24.66 0.05 -2.41
C SER A 116 -25.74 -1.02 -2.38
N SER A 117 -25.33 -2.29 -2.51
CA SER A 117 -26.13 -3.41 -2.04
C SER A 117 -26.42 -3.19 -0.56
N SER A 118 -27.71 -3.13 -0.27
CA SER A 118 -28.38 -3.07 1.03
C SER A 118 -27.63 -3.76 2.17
N ASP A 119 -27.40 -3.07 3.24
CA ASP A 119 -27.68 -3.43 4.64
C ASP A 119 -26.69 -2.85 5.67
N ASP A 120 -25.98 -1.77 5.36
CA ASP A 120 -25.43 -0.88 6.39
C ASP A 120 -25.20 0.49 5.76
N SER A 121 -26.02 1.46 6.13
CA SER A 121 -25.93 2.86 5.74
C SER A 121 -24.71 3.51 6.41
N SER A 122 -23.51 3.01 6.13
CA SER A 122 -22.29 3.66 6.59
C SER A 122 -22.01 4.86 5.69
N ASP A 123 -22.05 6.06 6.24
CA ASP A 123 -21.63 7.30 5.62
C ASP A 123 -20.13 7.29 5.24
N TRP A 124 -19.52 6.12 5.09
CA TRP A 124 -18.10 5.96 4.87
C TRP A 124 -17.80 5.19 3.58
N TYR A 125 -16.94 5.76 2.74
CA TYR A 125 -16.19 4.99 1.77
C TYR A 125 -15.21 4.06 2.51
N ARG A 126 -15.26 2.78 2.22
CA ARG A 126 -14.36 1.75 2.79
C ARG A 126 -13.56 1.07 1.68
N PRO A 127 -12.24 0.89 1.83
CA PRO A 127 -11.47 0.07 0.89
C PRO A 127 -11.98 -1.38 0.90
N SER A 128 -11.74 -2.11 -0.18
CA SER A 128 -11.93 -3.55 -0.18
C SER A 128 -10.73 -4.23 0.50
N ILE A 129 -10.99 -5.19 1.38
CA ILE A 129 -9.94 -5.99 2.04
C ILE A 129 -10.16 -7.47 1.70
N PRO A 130 -9.71 -7.94 0.52
CA PRO A 130 -9.65 -9.37 0.27
C PRO A 130 -8.70 -10.03 1.27
N ILE A 131 -9.12 -11.19 1.78
CA ILE A 131 -8.34 -12.02 2.70
C ILE A 131 -8.23 -13.45 2.17
N SER A 132 -7.17 -14.14 2.55
CA SER A 132 -6.95 -15.55 2.22
C SER A 132 -6.23 -16.30 3.36
N GLY A 133 -6.32 -17.63 3.30
CA GLY A 133 -5.86 -18.52 4.35
C GLY A 133 -7.01 -19.33 4.94
N SER A 134 -6.69 -20.41 5.64
CA SER A 134 -7.67 -21.33 6.24
C SER A 134 -8.35 -20.77 7.51
N ASP A 135 -7.72 -19.79 8.16
CA ASP A 135 -8.10 -19.28 9.47
C ASP A 135 -9.04 -18.08 9.36
N GLY A 136 -10.27 -18.31 8.92
CA GLY A 136 -11.32 -17.29 8.97
C GLY A 136 -11.66 -16.87 10.41
N PHE A 137 -12.28 -15.68 10.55
CA PHE A 137 -12.65 -15.09 11.85
C PHE A 137 -13.85 -15.75 12.55
N GLY A 138 -14.28 -16.94 12.09
CA GLY A 138 -15.50 -17.60 12.56
C GLY A 138 -15.47 -17.99 14.03
N SER A 139 -14.32 -18.24 14.63
CA SER A 139 -14.16 -18.54 16.06
C SER A 139 -14.24 -17.32 16.97
N LEU A 140 -14.14 -16.10 16.43
CA LEU A 140 -14.26 -14.87 17.22
C LEU A 140 -15.73 -14.48 17.39
N PRO A 141 -16.20 -14.18 18.62
CA PRO A 141 -17.57 -13.75 18.87
C PRO A 141 -18.00 -12.54 18.04
N PHE A 142 -17.04 -11.65 17.72
CA PHE A 142 -17.26 -10.44 16.92
C PHE A 142 -16.76 -10.59 15.47
N GLY A 143 -16.34 -11.77 15.04
CA GLY A 143 -15.70 -11.99 13.74
C GLY A 143 -16.56 -11.57 12.56
N LYS A 144 -17.85 -11.89 12.54
CA LYS A 144 -18.78 -11.44 11.49
C LYS A 144 -18.87 -9.92 11.41
N LYS A 145 -18.96 -9.24 12.56
CA LYS A 145 -18.99 -7.78 12.63
C LYS A 145 -17.68 -7.17 12.12
N LEU A 146 -16.53 -7.74 12.52
CA LEU A 146 -15.20 -7.31 12.04
C LEU A 146 -15.11 -7.38 10.51
N VAL A 147 -15.47 -8.51 9.92
CA VAL A 147 -15.48 -8.75 8.47
C VAL A 147 -16.37 -7.73 7.76
N SER A 148 -17.57 -7.48 8.27
CA SER A 148 -18.52 -6.51 7.70
C SER A 148 -17.98 -5.08 7.79
N VAL A 149 -17.54 -4.64 8.98
CA VAL A 149 -17.09 -3.26 9.22
C VAL A 149 -15.85 -2.95 8.39
N LEU A 150 -14.89 -3.88 8.28
CA LEU A 150 -13.66 -3.70 7.53
C LEU A 150 -13.81 -4.01 6.02
N ASN A 151 -15.02 -4.36 5.55
CA ASN A 151 -15.26 -4.75 4.16
C ASN A 151 -14.30 -5.86 3.71
N MET A 152 -14.10 -6.88 4.58
CA MET A 152 -13.27 -8.04 4.29
C MET A 152 -14.03 -9.06 3.45
N LYS A 153 -13.31 -9.71 2.53
CA LYS A 153 -13.88 -10.77 1.68
C LYS A 153 -12.89 -11.93 1.57
N GLN A 154 -13.29 -13.09 2.05
CA GLN A 154 -12.53 -14.34 1.83
C GLN A 154 -12.53 -14.70 0.36
N ILE A 155 -11.34 -14.80 -0.26
CA ILE A 155 -11.19 -15.12 -1.70
C ILE A 155 -10.59 -16.50 -1.94
N SER A 156 -9.84 -17.04 -0.98
CA SER A 156 -9.18 -18.35 -1.10
C SER A 156 -8.84 -18.90 0.28
N PRO A 157 -8.81 -20.23 0.46
CA PRO A 157 -8.21 -20.85 1.64
C PRO A 157 -6.68 -20.83 1.63
N GLU A 158 -6.05 -20.48 0.50
CA GLU A 158 -4.60 -20.54 0.32
C GLU A 158 -3.94 -19.20 0.65
N ILE A 159 -2.98 -19.22 1.58
CA ILE A 159 -2.13 -18.04 1.87
C ILE A 159 -1.36 -17.62 0.63
N GLY A 160 -1.34 -16.32 0.35
CA GLY A 160 -0.72 -15.73 -0.82
C GLY A 160 -1.72 -15.28 -1.89
N ALA A 161 -2.97 -15.75 -1.86
CA ALA A 161 -3.96 -15.36 -2.86
C ALA A 161 -4.37 -13.89 -2.73
N ALA A 162 -4.58 -13.37 -1.52
CA ALA A 162 -4.91 -11.96 -1.31
C ALA A 162 -3.74 -11.04 -1.64
N SER A 163 -2.51 -11.44 -1.27
CA SER A 163 -1.28 -10.75 -1.68
C SER A 163 -1.11 -10.76 -3.20
N GLY A 164 -1.31 -11.91 -3.86
CA GLY A 164 -1.24 -12.01 -5.32
C GLY A 164 -2.25 -11.09 -6.03
N LEU A 165 -3.50 -11.06 -5.54
CA LEU A 165 -4.51 -10.14 -6.05
C LEU A 165 -4.04 -8.68 -5.93
N LYS A 166 -3.42 -8.33 -4.80
CA LYS A 166 -2.85 -6.98 -4.60
C LYS A 166 -1.74 -6.68 -5.60
N MET A 167 -0.85 -7.63 -5.86
CA MET A 167 0.26 -7.42 -6.81
C MET A 167 -0.29 -7.21 -8.23
N CYS A 168 -1.24 -8.01 -8.68
CA CYS A 168 -1.90 -7.83 -9.98
C CYS A 168 -2.65 -6.50 -10.07
N PHE A 169 -3.40 -6.11 -9.03
CA PHE A 169 -4.11 -4.83 -9.00
C PHE A 169 -3.14 -3.63 -9.01
N ALA A 170 -2.08 -3.70 -8.20
CA ALA A 170 -1.10 -2.62 -8.08
C ALA A 170 -0.23 -2.48 -9.34
N SER A 171 0.04 -3.57 -10.06
CA SER A 171 0.78 -3.53 -11.32
C SER A 171 0.10 -2.64 -12.35
N LEU A 172 -1.23 -2.72 -12.47
CA LEU A 172 -1.99 -1.90 -13.40
C LEU A 172 -2.05 -0.43 -12.97
N SER A 173 -2.24 -0.15 -11.70
CA SER A 173 -2.39 1.24 -11.23
C SER A 173 -1.05 1.97 -11.10
N LYS A 174 -0.07 1.36 -10.43
CA LYS A 174 1.24 1.99 -10.21
C LYS A 174 2.17 1.80 -11.40
N GLY A 175 2.08 0.65 -12.10
CA GLY A 175 2.78 0.47 -13.39
C GLY A 175 2.40 1.56 -14.38
N PHE A 176 1.09 1.82 -14.53
CA PHE A 176 0.60 2.94 -15.34
C PHE A 176 1.19 4.28 -14.89
N THR A 177 1.18 4.57 -13.59
CA THR A 177 1.70 5.84 -13.08
C THR A 177 3.20 6.00 -13.36
N ALA A 178 4.00 4.93 -13.30
CA ALA A 178 5.43 4.97 -13.66
C ALA A 178 5.62 5.27 -15.15
N ILE A 179 4.88 4.58 -16.02
CA ILE A 179 4.92 4.80 -17.49
C ILE A 179 4.49 6.24 -17.81
N ALA A 180 3.38 6.71 -17.24
CA ALA A 180 2.89 8.07 -17.43
C ALA A 180 3.93 9.10 -16.96
N THR A 181 4.57 8.89 -15.80
CA THR A 181 5.62 9.78 -15.30
C THR A 181 6.77 9.90 -16.30
N GLN A 182 7.27 8.78 -16.85
CA GLN A 182 8.32 8.80 -17.86
C GLN A 182 7.87 9.51 -19.14
N SER A 183 6.68 9.18 -19.66
CA SER A 183 6.16 9.73 -20.91
C SER A 183 5.99 11.25 -20.82
N PHE A 184 5.35 11.76 -19.79
CA PHE A 184 5.13 13.20 -19.62
C PHE A 184 6.41 13.97 -19.30
N THR A 185 7.36 13.39 -18.55
CA THR A 185 8.67 13.97 -18.31
C THR A 185 9.48 14.07 -19.62
N THR A 186 9.44 13.03 -20.44
CA THR A 186 10.11 13.02 -21.75
C THR A 186 9.48 14.03 -22.71
N ALA A 187 8.15 14.11 -22.76
CA ALA A 187 7.44 15.08 -23.59
C ALA A 187 7.75 16.53 -23.17
N HIS A 188 7.90 16.78 -21.86
CA HIS A 188 8.33 18.08 -21.35
C HIS A 188 9.74 18.45 -21.88
N ASN A 189 10.70 17.52 -21.81
CA ASN A 189 12.05 17.74 -22.32
C ASN A 189 12.09 17.97 -23.84
N LEU A 190 11.18 17.34 -24.57
CA LEU A 190 11.06 17.52 -26.03
C LEU A 190 10.28 18.79 -26.42
N GLY A 191 9.68 19.50 -25.46
CA GLY A 191 8.84 20.69 -25.73
C GLY A 191 7.49 20.35 -26.37
N ILE A 192 6.99 19.14 -26.23
CA ILE A 192 5.73 18.64 -26.84
C ILE A 192 4.70 18.20 -25.80
N LEU A 193 4.81 18.65 -24.56
CA LEU A 193 3.93 18.20 -23.47
C LEU A 193 2.46 18.51 -23.75
N ASP A 194 2.15 19.70 -24.22
CA ASP A 194 0.77 20.11 -24.53
C ASP A 194 0.20 19.30 -25.69
N ALA A 195 0.96 19.11 -26.75
CA ALA A 195 0.57 18.29 -27.89
C ALA A 195 0.29 16.84 -27.46
N LEU A 196 1.12 16.26 -26.60
CA LEU A 196 0.87 14.91 -26.04
C LEU A 196 -0.43 14.84 -25.26
N LYS A 197 -0.72 15.85 -24.44
CA LYS A 197 -1.98 15.92 -23.65
C LYS A 197 -3.20 16.04 -24.56
N ASP A 198 -3.11 16.87 -25.60
CA ASP A 198 -4.20 17.04 -26.57
C ASP A 198 -4.51 15.74 -27.32
N GLU A 199 -3.49 15.03 -27.80
CA GLU A 199 -3.65 13.76 -28.49
C GLU A 199 -4.21 12.67 -27.55
N ILE A 200 -3.67 12.52 -26.34
CA ILE A 200 -4.21 11.57 -25.37
C ILE A 200 -5.64 11.97 -24.98
N GLY A 201 -5.92 13.26 -24.80
CA GLY A 201 -7.26 13.75 -24.49
C GLY A 201 -8.29 13.44 -25.59
N THR A 202 -7.85 13.45 -26.84
CA THR A 202 -8.68 13.13 -28.00
C THR A 202 -8.96 11.62 -28.11
N PHE A 203 -7.92 10.79 -28.05
CA PHE A 203 -8.06 9.35 -28.31
C PHE A 203 -8.33 8.50 -27.06
N TYR A 204 -7.82 8.94 -25.91
CA TYR A 204 -7.85 8.20 -24.64
C TYR A 204 -8.14 9.12 -23.43
N PRO A 205 -9.30 9.82 -23.40
CA PRO A 205 -9.58 10.84 -22.37
C PRO A 205 -9.54 10.29 -20.95
N ALA A 206 -9.98 9.07 -20.73
CA ALA A 206 -9.90 8.41 -19.42
C ALA A 206 -8.45 8.16 -18.96
N THR A 207 -7.55 7.90 -19.91
CA THR A 207 -6.11 7.72 -19.63
C THR A 207 -5.47 9.03 -19.22
N LEU A 208 -5.80 10.14 -19.90
CA LEU A 208 -5.33 11.46 -19.51
C LEU A 208 -5.82 11.84 -18.10
N ALA A 209 -7.12 11.70 -17.85
CA ALA A 209 -7.69 12.00 -16.53
C ALA A 209 -7.06 11.15 -15.40
N ASN A 210 -6.75 9.87 -15.69
CA ASN A 210 -6.02 9.02 -14.75
C ASN A 210 -4.59 9.51 -14.51
N ALA A 211 -3.88 9.93 -15.56
CA ALA A 211 -2.52 10.47 -15.44
C ALA A 211 -2.50 11.77 -14.62
N GLU A 212 -3.42 12.71 -14.91
CA GLU A 212 -3.57 13.98 -14.19
C GLU A 212 -3.88 13.80 -12.70
N LYS A 213 -4.48 12.68 -12.31
CA LYS A 213 -4.74 12.33 -10.91
C LYS A 213 -3.60 11.55 -10.28
N SER A 214 -3.08 10.53 -10.97
CA SER A 214 -2.14 9.56 -10.40
C SER A 214 -0.71 10.10 -10.33
N VAL A 215 -0.24 10.79 -11.37
CA VAL A 215 1.13 11.35 -11.44
C VAL A 215 1.35 12.39 -10.33
N PRO A 216 0.50 13.42 -10.15
CA PRO A 216 0.66 14.34 -9.03
C PRO A 216 0.43 13.68 -7.66
N GLY A 217 -0.38 12.64 -7.58
CA GLY A 217 -0.64 11.90 -6.33
C GLY A 217 0.53 11.04 -5.84
N MET A 218 1.55 10.82 -6.67
CA MET A 218 2.63 9.86 -6.45
C MET A 218 3.81 10.38 -5.61
N PRO A 219 4.37 11.60 -5.82
CA PRO A 219 5.65 12.00 -5.24
C PRO A 219 5.80 11.75 -3.72
N PRO A 220 4.85 12.14 -2.84
CA PRO A 220 5.00 11.93 -1.41
C PRO A 220 4.93 10.45 -0.98
N LYS A 221 4.68 9.53 -1.92
CA LYS A 221 4.56 8.09 -1.70
C LYS A 221 5.62 7.29 -2.45
N ALA A 222 6.36 7.93 -3.36
CA ALA A 222 7.32 7.28 -4.28
C ALA A 222 8.30 6.39 -3.52
N TYR A 223 8.84 6.85 -2.40
CA TYR A 223 9.83 6.12 -1.60
C TYR A 223 9.37 4.71 -1.20
N ARG A 224 8.10 4.50 -0.91
CA ARG A 224 7.56 3.19 -0.53
C ARG A 224 7.15 2.36 -1.74
N TRP A 225 6.83 3.01 -2.87
CA TRP A 225 6.44 2.32 -4.09
C TRP A 225 7.61 1.62 -4.77
N VAL A 226 8.85 2.05 -4.51
CA VAL A 226 10.05 1.32 -4.97
C VAL A 226 9.94 -0.16 -4.57
N ARG A 227 9.81 -0.43 -3.26
CA ARG A 227 9.72 -1.82 -2.77
C ARG A 227 8.45 -2.53 -3.25
N GLU A 228 7.33 -1.82 -3.37
CA GLU A 228 6.10 -2.43 -3.91
C GLU A 228 6.28 -2.89 -5.38
N MET A 229 7.03 -2.16 -6.21
CA MET A 229 7.35 -2.60 -7.58
C MET A 229 8.28 -3.81 -7.61
N GLU A 230 9.23 -3.88 -6.70
CA GLU A 230 10.10 -5.06 -6.55
C GLU A 230 9.29 -6.31 -6.16
N GLU A 231 8.32 -6.18 -5.24
CA GLU A 231 7.40 -7.27 -4.86
C GLU A 231 6.50 -7.70 -6.04
N ILE A 232 6.06 -6.75 -6.89
CA ILE A 232 5.32 -7.06 -8.11
C ILE A 232 6.22 -7.81 -9.11
N ALA A 233 7.45 -7.34 -9.32
CA ALA A 233 8.41 -8.00 -10.19
C ALA A 233 8.65 -9.45 -9.76
N LEU A 234 8.85 -9.66 -8.46
CA LEU A 234 9.01 -10.99 -7.86
C LEU A 234 7.78 -11.87 -8.10
N THR A 235 6.59 -11.33 -7.82
CA THR A 235 5.32 -12.06 -8.03
C THR A 235 5.16 -12.51 -9.46
N PHE A 236 5.38 -11.64 -10.42
CA PHE A 236 5.17 -11.95 -11.85
C PHE A 236 6.21 -12.93 -12.37
N ASN A 237 7.42 -12.88 -11.85
CA ASN A 237 8.45 -13.84 -12.19
C ASN A 237 8.15 -15.24 -11.59
N GLU A 238 7.83 -15.29 -10.29
CA GLU A 238 7.64 -16.59 -9.60
C GLU A 238 6.34 -17.29 -10.01
N GLU A 239 5.25 -16.54 -10.19
CA GLU A 239 3.93 -17.13 -10.44
C GLU A 239 3.64 -17.32 -11.95
N ALA A 240 4.30 -16.56 -12.85
CA ALA A 240 4.01 -16.60 -14.28
C ALA A 240 5.24 -16.64 -15.19
N GLY A 241 6.46 -16.63 -14.65
CA GLY A 241 7.71 -16.70 -15.41
C GLY A 241 8.06 -15.43 -16.20
N TRP A 242 7.41 -14.28 -15.93
CA TRP A 242 7.75 -13.03 -16.58
C TRP A 242 9.11 -12.49 -16.15
N ASP A 243 9.82 -11.83 -17.09
CA ASP A 243 11.06 -11.10 -16.76
C ASP A 243 10.75 -9.95 -15.77
N THR A 244 11.64 -9.76 -14.82
CA THR A 244 11.49 -8.75 -13.75
C THR A 244 11.68 -7.32 -14.23
N LYS A 245 12.30 -7.11 -15.41
CA LYS A 245 12.77 -5.79 -15.89
C LYS A 245 11.70 -4.72 -15.96
N MET A 246 10.46 -5.08 -16.35
CA MET A 246 9.37 -4.12 -16.48
C MET A 246 9.09 -3.42 -15.14
N PHE A 247 8.92 -4.17 -14.07
CA PHE A 247 8.60 -3.60 -12.76
C PHE A 247 9.82 -3.13 -11.99
N MET A 248 10.99 -3.70 -12.24
CA MET A 248 12.26 -3.14 -11.77
C MET A 248 12.53 -1.77 -12.42
N GLY A 249 12.18 -1.59 -13.70
CA GLY A 249 12.18 -0.29 -14.36
C GLY A 249 11.22 0.70 -13.70
N ALA A 250 9.99 0.28 -13.39
CA ALA A 250 9.04 1.11 -12.64
C ALA A 250 9.55 1.45 -11.23
N ALA A 251 10.24 0.53 -10.55
CA ALA A 251 10.88 0.78 -9.26
C ALA A 251 11.95 1.89 -9.38
N SER A 252 12.74 1.88 -10.47
CA SER A 252 13.76 2.91 -10.69
C SER A 252 13.14 4.29 -10.92
N VAL A 253 12.01 4.38 -11.65
CA VAL A 253 11.25 5.64 -11.80
C VAL A 253 10.86 6.21 -10.44
N TYR A 254 10.28 5.38 -9.57
CA TYR A 254 9.89 5.83 -8.23
C TYR A 254 11.08 6.18 -7.35
N LYS A 255 12.21 5.51 -7.51
CA LYS A 255 13.45 5.85 -6.83
C LYS A 255 13.93 7.25 -7.25
N ASP A 256 13.96 7.53 -8.55
CA ASP A 256 14.36 8.83 -9.08
C ASP A 256 13.46 9.97 -8.56
N ILE A 257 12.14 9.74 -8.47
CA ILE A 257 11.21 10.71 -7.89
C ILE A 257 11.42 10.86 -6.37
N ALA A 258 11.63 9.76 -5.65
CA ALA A 258 11.85 9.80 -4.20
C ALA A 258 13.16 10.52 -3.81
N GLU A 259 14.18 10.42 -4.64
CA GLU A 259 15.49 11.06 -4.49
C GLU A 259 15.53 12.48 -5.08
N ASN A 260 14.50 12.92 -5.81
CA ASN A 260 14.44 14.24 -6.40
C ASN A 260 14.38 15.32 -5.30
N GLU A 261 15.25 16.34 -5.37
CA GLU A 261 15.38 17.40 -4.35
C GLU A 261 14.06 18.16 -4.10
N VAL A 262 13.23 18.30 -5.13
CA VAL A 262 11.92 18.99 -5.04
C VAL A 262 10.82 18.00 -4.64
N LEU A 263 10.60 16.97 -5.45
CA LEU A 263 9.46 16.06 -5.34
C LEU A 263 9.58 15.12 -4.14
N GLY A 264 10.79 14.66 -3.80
CA GLY A 264 11.05 13.73 -2.70
C GLY A 264 10.84 14.35 -1.31
N ASN A 265 10.90 15.67 -1.20
CA ASN A 265 10.67 16.39 0.06
C ASN A 265 9.21 16.75 0.32
N GLU A 266 8.32 16.54 -0.65
CA GLU A 266 6.89 16.86 -0.53
C GLU A 266 6.17 15.87 0.39
N LYS A 267 5.39 16.40 1.35
CA LYS A 267 4.64 15.59 2.34
C LYS A 267 3.14 15.63 2.03
N ILE A 268 2.47 14.52 2.31
CA ILE A 268 1.01 14.42 2.19
C ILE A 268 0.35 15.53 3.03
N GLY A 269 -0.56 16.29 2.43
CA GLY A 269 -1.30 17.37 3.10
C GLY A 269 -0.55 18.70 3.25
N LYS A 270 0.76 18.76 2.93
CA LYS A 270 1.61 19.98 3.07
C LYS A 270 2.41 20.27 1.79
N ARG A 271 1.85 19.90 0.63
CA ARG A 271 2.56 20.00 -0.66
C ARG A 271 2.55 21.43 -1.21
N LYS A 272 3.70 21.83 -1.75
CA LYS A 272 3.91 23.09 -2.46
C LYS A 272 4.22 22.90 -3.94
N ARG A 273 4.83 21.74 -4.28
CA ARG A 273 5.27 21.39 -5.63
C ARG A 273 4.75 20.00 -6.03
N GLY A 274 4.83 19.68 -7.30
CA GLY A 274 4.36 18.41 -7.85
C GLY A 274 2.85 18.20 -7.68
N THR A 275 2.06 19.28 -7.67
CA THR A 275 0.59 19.26 -7.47
C THR A 275 -0.18 19.11 -8.77
N THR A 276 0.48 19.35 -9.90
CA THR A 276 -0.04 19.13 -11.25
C THR A 276 0.86 18.17 -12.01
N LEU A 277 0.34 17.55 -13.07
CA LEU A 277 1.11 16.69 -13.96
C LEU A 277 2.30 17.45 -14.55
N ASP A 278 2.09 18.68 -15.01
CA ASP A 278 3.11 19.52 -15.65
C ASP A 278 4.23 19.87 -14.67
N ASP A 279 3.90 20.19 -13.41
CA ASP A 279 4.90 20.49 -12.38
C ASP A 279 5.72 19.24 -11.99
N VAL A 280 5.08 18.06 -11.95
CA VAL A 280 5.83 16.80 -11.75
C VAL A 280 6.75 16.52 -12.92
N ALA A 281 6.26 16.63 -14.17
CA ALA A 281 7.06 16.42 -15.38
C ALA A 281 8.28 17.35 -15.42
N LYS A 282 8.08 18.64 -15.16
CA LYS A 282 9.15 19.64 -15.10
C LYS A 282 10.17 19.34 -14.01
N ALA A 283 9.72 19.13 -12.76
CA ALA A 283 10.63 18.90 -11.64
C ALA A 283 11.40 17.58 -11.76
N ALA A 284 10.77 16.54 -12.33
CA ALA A 284 11.45 15.27 -12.64
C ALA A 284 12.51 15.47 -13.72
N ALA A 285 12.21 16.20 -14.81
CA ALA A 285 13.15 16.52 -15.87
C ALA A 285 14.39 17.26 -15.33
N GLU A 286 14.18 18.32 -14.55
CA GLU A 286 15.26 19.10 -13.93
C GLU A 286 16.16 18.22 -13.04
N GLY A 287 15.58 17.32 -12.25
CA GLY A 287 16.33 16.40 -11.39
C GLY A 287 17.14 15.38 -12.17
N LEU A 288 16.60 14.80 -13.25
CA LEU A 288 17.29 13.84 -14.09
C LEU A 288 18.46 14.49 -14.84
N HIS A 289 18.31 15.72 -15.35
CA HIS A 289 19.40 16.45 -15.99
C HIS A 289 20.56 16.73 -15.03
N LYS A 290 20.30 17.07 -13.78
CA LYS A 290 21.35 17.23 -12.77
C LYS A 290 22.12 15.93 -12.52
N LYS A 291 21.40 14.80 -12.50
CA LYS A 291 21.99 13.47 -12.25
C LYS A 291 22.90 13.00 -13.41
N GLN A 292 22.65 13.46 -14.64
CA GLN A 292 23.44 13.12 -15.83
C GLN A 292 24.70 13.98 -16.02
N ARG A 293 24.82 15.11 -15.30
CA ARG A 293 26.03 15.95 -15.33
C ARG A 293 26.91 15.59 -14.13
N PRO A 294 27.93 14.73 -14.28
CA PRO A 294 28.90 14.54 -13.21
C PRO A 294 29.63 15.88 -12.96
N HIS A 295 29.78 16.22 -11.69
CA HIS A 295 30.58 17.36 -11.25
C HIS A 295 32.07 17.15 -11.57
#